data_1a95b1a5fa0e04beeb59330db7a94391
#
_entry.id   1a95b1a5fa0e04beeb59330db7a94391
#
_cell.length_a   1.000
_cell.length_b   1.000
_cell.length_c   1.000
_cell.angle_alpha   90.00
_cell.angle_beta   90.00
_cell.angle_gamma   90.00
#
_symmetry.space_group_name_H-M   'P 1'
#
loop_
_entity.id
_entity.type
_entity.pdbx_description
1 polymer ?
#
loop_
_entity_poly.entity_id
_entity_poly.type
_entity_poly.pdbx_seq_one_letter_code
_entity_poly.pdbx_strand_id
1 'polypeptide(L)'
;MAEGMETARALGDVTVVRAAGGLIRRSGAQGREVLVVHRPRYDDWTFPKGKADDGESDEDCALREVDEETGLHCLLESAAGMTEYVDAKGRPKRVRWWVMRPLEDGGFIPNDEVDELRWVTLADAARLLTYDRDVALLDRVR
;
A
#
# COMPACT_ATOMS: atom_id res chain seq x y z
N MET A 1 28.30 7.77 -0.54
CA MET A 1 27.10 7.98 0.21
C MET A 1 25.88 7.65 -0.59
N ALA A 2 25.01 6.92 -0.02
CA ALA A 2 23.79 6.53 -0.69
C ALA A 2 22.86 7.73 -0.87
N GLU A 3 22.08 7.73 -1.90
CA GLU A 3 21.16 8.81 -2.22
C GLU A 3 20.08 8.98 -1.16
N GLY A 4 19.66 7.88 -0.53
CA GLY A 4 18.75 7.96 0.60
C GLY A 4 19.35 8.73 1.76
N MET A 5 20.66 8.63 1.92
CA MET A 5 21.36 9.40 2.95
C MET A 5 21.41 10.87 2.61
N GLU A 6 21.53 11.20 1.34
CA GLU A 6 21.46 12.60 0.93
C GLU A 6 20.11 13.20 1.27
N THR A 7 19.04 12.46 1.03
CA THR A 7 17.70 12.89 1.40
C THR A 7 17.61 13.14 2.90
N ALA A 8 18.13 12.19 3.69
CA ALA A 8 18.12 12.31 5.14
C ALA A 8 18.89 13.55 5.61
N ARG A 9 20.04 13.82 4.99
CA ARG A 9 20.82 15.00 5.34
C ARG A 9 20.09 16.28 5.00
N ALA A 10 19.44 16.33 3.84
CA ALA A 10 18.67 17.49 3.43
C ALA A 10 17.52 17.78 4.40
N LEU A 11 17.03 16.74 5.09
CA LEU A 11 15.98 16.85 6.08
C LEU A 11 16.53 16.94 7.51
N GLY A 12 17.80 17.28 7.69
CA GLY A 12 18.38 17.44 9.03
C GLY A 12 18.56 16.12 9.75
N ASP A 13 19.07 15.12 9.04
CA ASP A 13 19.34 13.78 9.56
C ASP A 13 18.11 12.93 9.88
N VAL A 14 16.94 13.35 9.43
CA VAL A 14 15.73 12.54 9.59
C VAL A 14 15.76 11.42 8.57
N THR A 15 15.66 10.18 9.05
CA THR A 15 15.63 9.01 8.19
C THR A 15 14.26 8.85 7.56
N VAL A 16 14.22 8.73 6.24
CA VAL A 16 12.98 8.43 5.51
C VAL A 16 12.69 6.94 5.61
N VAL A 17 11.51 6.59 6.09
CA VAL A 17 11.07 5.20 6.17
C VAL A 17 10.61 4.76 4.78
N ARG A 18 11.26 3.73 4.23
CA ARG A 18 10.87 3.13 2.94
C ARG A 18 9.76 2.11 3.17
N ALA A 19 8.73 2.21 2.34
CA ALA A 19 7.63 1.25 2.34
C ALA A 19 7.17 1.00 0.90
N ALA A 20 6.39 -0.05 0.71
CA ALA A 20 5.82 -0.35 -0.61
C ALA A 20 4.49 -1.07 -0.43
N GLY A 21 3.63 -0.98 -1.43
CA GLY A 21 2.33 -1.62 -1.36
C GLY A 21 1.68 -1.80 -2.71
N GLY A 22 0.45 -2.29 -2.68
CA GLY A 22 -0.26 -2.69 -3.88
C GLY A 22 -1.64 -2.09 -4.01
N LEU A 23 -1.93 -1.71 -5.25
CA LEU A 23 -3.27 -1.36 -5.70
C LEU A 23 -3.78 -2.60 -6.42
N ILE A 24 -4.42 -3.50 -5.68
CA ILE A 24 -4.85 -4.80 -6.20
C ILE A 24 -6.20 -4.61 -6.86
N ARG A 25 -6.30 -4.95 -8.14
CA ARG A 25 -7.52 -4.75 -8.91
C ARG A 25 -8.03 -6.03 -9.52
N ARG A 26 -9.33 -6.07 -9.71
CA ARG A 26 -10.01 -7.16 -10.40
C ARG A 26 -11.24 -6.62 -11.11
N SER A 27 -11.81 -7.42 -12.02
CA SER A 27 -13.10 -7.12 -12.62
C SER A 27 -14.19 -7.73 -11.75
N GLY A 28 -15.13 -6.90 -11.30
CA GLY A 28 -16.27 -7.32 -10.49
C GLY A 28 -17.57 -7.17 -11.26
N ALA A 29 -18.69 -7.50 -10.60
CA ALA A 29 -20.02 -7.47 -11.21
C ALA A 29 -20.40 -6.06 -11.68
N GLN A 30 -19.89 -5.03 -11.02
CA GLN A 30 -20.24 -3.64 -11.31
C GLN A 30 -19.04 -2.87 -11.88
N GLY A 31 -18.08 -3.56 -12.47
CA GLY A 31 -16.89 -2.98 -13.07
C GLY A 31 -15.64 -3.23 -12.27
N ARG A 32 -14.66 -2.36 -12.43
CA ARG A 32 -13.37 -2.47 -11.77
C ARG A 32 -13.51 -2.35 -10.26
N GLU A 33 -12.87 -3.27 -9.54
CA GLU A 33 -12.80 -3.24 -8.09
C GLU A 33 -11.36 -3.19 -7.62
N VAL A 34 -11.16 -2.61 -6.44
CA VAL A 34 -9.88 -2.59 -5.75
C VAL A 34 -10.04 -3.15 -4.34
N LEU A 35 -8.96 -3.69 -3.81
CA LEU A 35 -8.94 -4.22 -2.46
C LEU A 35 -8.44 -3.15 -1.49
N VAL A 36 -9.24 -2.88 -0.46
CA VAL A 36 -8.86 -1.99 0.63
C VAL A 36 -8.84 -2.75 1.94
N VAL A 37 -8.04 -2.29 2.88
CA VAL A 37 -7.86 -2.95 4.17
C VAL A 37 -8.21 -1.99 5.29
N HIS A 38 -8.80 -2.53 6.36
CA HIS A 38 -9.06 -1.79 7.59
C HIS A 38 -7.98 -2.09 8.62
N ARG A 39 -7.42 -1.04 9.23
CA ARG A 39 -6.40 -1.16 10.26
C ARG A 39 -7.02 -0.82 11.62
N PRO A 40 -7.23 -1.81 12.50
CA PRO A 40 -7.94 -1.56 13.77
C PRO A 40 -7.23 -0.58 14.68
N ARG A 41 -5.90 -0.55 14.66
CA ARG A 41 -5.11 0.35 15.52
C ARG A 41 -5.40 1.82 15.24
N TYR A 42 -5.65 2.15 13.95
CA TYR A 42 -5.88 3.53 13.52
C TYR A 42 -7.32 3.80 13.13
N ASP A 43 -8.13 2.75 13.09
CA ASP A 43 -9.52 2.80 12.60
C ASP A 43 -9.58 3.53 11.25
N ASP A 44 -8.76 3.09 10.31
CA ASP A 44 -8.70 3.68 8.97
C ASP A 44 -8.77 2.62 7.88
N TRP A 45 -9.08 3.08 6.67
CA TRP A 45 -9.10 2.28 5.45
C TRP A 45 -8.00 2.75 4.53
N THR A 46 -7.15 1.83 4.10
CA THR A 46 -5.99 2.12 3.26
C THR A 46 -5.83 1.02 2.21
N PHE A 47 -4.88 1.21 1.29
CA PHE A 47 -4.37 0.11 0.48
C PHE A 47 -3.33 -0.67 1.28
N PRO A 48 -3.18 -1.99 1.01
CA PRO A 48 -2.19 -2.79 1.73
C PRO A 48 -0.77 -2.34 1.41
N LYS A 49 0.04 -2.16 2.44
CA LYS A 49 1.42 -1.69 2.35
C LYS A 49 2.17 -1.99 3.62
N GLY A 50 3.47 -1.89 3.56
CA GLY A 50 4.29 -1.98 4.76
C GLY A 50 5.73 -1.61 4.52
N LYS A 51 6.49 -1.60 5.59
CA LYS A 51 7.87 -1.16 5.64
C LYS A 51 8.79 -2.16 4.96
N ALA A 52 9.74 -1.67 4.17
CA ALA A 52 10.75 -2.51 3.53
C ALA A 52 11.74 -3.03 4.57
N ASP A 53 12.17 -4.28 4.39
CA ASP A 53 13.27 -4.85 5.15
C ASP A 53 14.59 -4.35 4.57
N ASP A 54 15.65 -4.42 5.37
CA ASP A 54 16.99 -4.02 4.92
C ASP A 54 17.40 -4.86 3.69
N GLY A 55 17.82 -4.17 2.63
CA GLY A 55 18.26 -4.82 1.41
C GLY A 55 17.14 -5.36 0.52
N GLU A 56 15.88 -5.23 0.93
CA GLU A 56 14.75 -5.67 0.14
C GLU A 56 14.45 -4.64 -0.96
N SER A 57 14.19 -5.12 -2.18
CA SER A 57 13.72 -4.21 -3.23
C SER A 57 12.31 -3.73 -2.94
N ASP A 58 11.94 -2.60 -3.51
CA ASP A 58 10.58 -2.07 -3.33
C ASP A 58 9.54 -3.01 -3.93
N GLU A 59 9.86 -3.65 -5.06
CA GLU A 59 8.96 -4.64 -5.69
C GLU A 59 8.71 -5.83 -4.78
N ASP A 60 9.78 -6.40 -4.21
CA ASP A 60 9.65 -7.54 -3.31
C ASP A 60 8.92 -7.15 -2.02
N CYS A 61 9.18 -5.96 -1.52
CA CYS A 61 8.49 -5.42 -0.36
C CYS A 61 6.98 -5.31 -0.64
N ALA A 62 6.60 -4.77 -1.79
CA ALA A 62 5.19 -4.62 -2.15
C ALA A 62 4.49 -5.98 -2.19
N LEU A 63 5.10 -6.97 -2.85
CA LEU A 63 4.51 -8.31 -2.95
C LEU A 63 4.41 -8.99 -1.59
N ARG A 64 5.44 -8.88 -0.77
CA ARG A 64 5.47 -9.49 0.56
C ARG A 64 4.43 -8.86 1.48
N GLU A 65 4.36 -7.53 1.52
CA GLU A 65 3.42 -6.84 2.39
C GLU A 65 1.98 -7.10 2.00
N VAL A 66 1.69 -7.16 0.69
CA VAL A 66 0.36 -7.51 0.22
C VAL A 66 -0.01 -8.92 0.67
N ASP A 67 0.91 -9.87 0.55
CA ASP A 67 0.68 -11.23 0.99
C ASP A 67 0.44 -11.29 2.50
N GLU A 68 1.27 -10.62 3.28
CA GLU A 68 1.13 -10.62 4.75
C GLU A 68 -0.18 -10.00 5.20
N GLU A 69 -0.61 -8.91 4.56
CA GLU A 69 -1.81 -8.19 4.98
C GLU A 69 -3.10 -8.76 4.42
N THR A 70 -3.06 -9.41 3.26
CA THR A 70 -4.28 -9.85 2.58
C THR A 70 -4.36 -11.35 2.31
N GLY A 71 -3.25 -12.06 2.37
CA GLY A 71 -3.19 -13.47 1.97
C GLY A 71 -3.15 -13.67 0.46
N LEU A 72 -3.09 -12.60 -0.33
CA LEU A 72 -3.08 -12.72 -1.79
C LEU A 72 -1.66 -12.74 -2.34
N HIS A 73 -1.38 -13.74 -3.18
CA HIS A 73 -0.17 -13.78 -4.00
C HIS A 73 -0.48 -13.10 -5.31
N CYS A 74 0.21 -11.99 -5.60
CA CYS A 74 -0.13 -11.13 -6.72
C CYS A 74 0.98 -11.06 -7.76
N LEU A 75 0.61 -10.63 -8.96
CA LEU A 75 1.52 -10.28 -10.02
C LEU A 75 1.59 -8.76 -10.13
N LEU A 76 2.81 -8.22 -10.22
CA LEU A 76 3.00 -6.80 -10.50
C LEU A 76 2.60 -6.51 -11.95
N GLU A 77 1.75 -5.51 -12.17
CA GLU A 77 1.35 -5.12 -13.52
C GLU A 77 2.03 -3.85 -13.98
N SER A 78 2.03 -2.81 -13.16
CA SER A 78 2.67 -1.55 -13.51
C SER A 78 3.00 -0.73 -12.27
N ALA A 79 4.02 0.11 -12.38
CA ALA A 79 4.34 1.06 -11.32
C ALA A 79 3.22 2.10 -11.22
N ALA A 80 2.84 2.47 -10.01
CA ALA A 80 1.72 3.36 -9.74
C ALA A 80 2.14 4.61 -8.95
N GLY A 81 3.42 4.94 -8.97
CA GLY A 81 3.91 6.15 -8.33
C GLY A 81 4.23 5.97 -6.87
N MET A 82 4.24 7.09 -6.17
CA MET A 82 4.76 7.16 -4.82
C MET A 82 3.97 8.17 -4.02
N THR A 83 3.75 7.88 -2.74
CA THR A 83 3.19 8.85 -1.79
C THR A 83 4.21 9.12 -0.71
N GLU A 84 4.21 10.35 -0.20
CA GLU A 84 5.09 10.77 0.89
C GLU A 84 4.25 11.47 1.95
N TYR A 85 4.50 11.15 3.20
CA TYR A 85 3.79 11.75 4.32
C TYR A 85 4.58 11.51 5.61
N VAL A 86 4.16 12.18 6.68
CA VAL A 86 4.71 11.96 8.03
C VAL A 86 3.83 10.94 8.72
N ASP A 87 4.43 9.85 9.21
CA ASP A 87 3.68 8.79 9.87
C ASP A 87 3.27 9.16 11.30
N ALA A 88 2.54 8.27 11.96
CA ALA A 88 2.02 8.50 13.32
C ALA A 88 3.14 8.70 14.36
N LYS A 89 4.36 8.25 14.06
CA LYS A 89 5.53 8.43 14.92
C LYS A 89 6.33 9.67 14.58
N GLY A 90 5.83 10.52 13.68
CA GLY A 90 6.50 11.74 13.27
C GLY A 90 7.63 11.54 12.29
N ARG A 91 7.72 10.40 11.61
CA ARG A 91 8.80 10.10 10.67
C ARG A 91 8.35 10.31 9.23
N PRO A 92 9.19 10.92 8.39
CA PRO A 92 8.91 10.95 6.96
C PRO A 92 8.83 9.52 6.41
N LYS A 93 7.80 9.22 5.66
CA LYS A 93 7.60 7.91 5.05
C LYS A 93 7.36 8.08 3.56
N ARG A 94 7.97 7.20 2.77
CA ARG A 94 7.79 7.11 1.33
C ARG A 94 7.26 5.75 1.00
N VAL A 95 6.11 5.69 0.33
CA VAL A 95 5.50 4.43 -0.10
C VAL A 95 5.50 4.38 -1.61
N ARG A 96 6.14 3.37 -2.19
CA ARG A 96 6.07 3.10 -3.62
C ARG A 96 4.95 2.10 -3.88
N TRP A 97 4.19 2.34 -4.94
CA TRP A 97 2.98 1.58 -5.25
C TRP A 97 3.08 0.89 -6.59
N TRP A 98 2.45 -0.28 -6.68
CA TRP A 98 2.28 -1.01 -7.94
C TRP A 98 0.84 -1.42 -8.09
N VAL A 99 0.33 -1.33 -9.33
CA VAL A 99 -0.93 -1.98 -9.69
C VAL A 99 -0.65 -3.47 -9.76
N MET A 100 -1.50 -4.26 -9.12
CA MET A 100 -1.33 -5.70 -9.01
C MET A 100 -2.58 -6.45 -9.40
N ARG A 101 -2.39 -7.68 -9.83
CA ARG A 101 -3.47 -8.63 -10.13
C ARG A 101 -3.30 -9.86 -9.24
N PRO A 102 -4.37 -10.33 -8.56
CA PRO A 102 -4.25 -11.54 -7.76
C PRO A 102 -4.05 -12.76 -8.65
N LEU A 103 -3.10 -13.63 -8.27
CA LEU A 103 -2.85 -14.90 -8.91
C LEU A 103 -3.42 -16.05 -8.09
N GLU A 104 -3.29 -15.97 -6.76
CA GLU A 104 -3.67 -17.04 -5.87
C GLU A 104 -4.10 -16.45 -4.54
N ASP A 105 -5.17 -17.01 -3.97
CA ASP A 105 -5.68 -16.60 -2.66
C ASP A 105 -5.21 -17.62 -1.63
N GLY A 106 -4.23 -17.23 -0.81
CA GLY A 106 -3.71 -18.08 0.27
C GLY A 106 -4.54 -18.02 1.55
N GLY A 107 -5.56 -17.18 1.58
CA GLY A 107 -6.44 -17.02 2.74
C GLY A 107 -6.05 -15.85 3.61
N PHE A 108 -7.04 -15.01 3.91
CA PHE A 108 -6.85 -13.87 4.81
C PHE A 108 -7.11 -14.30 6.25
N ILE A 109 -6.21 -13.91 7.15
CA ILE A 109 -6.35 -14.14 8.58
C ILE A 109 -6.37 -12.78 9.29
N PRO A 110 -7.51 -12.35 9.85
CA PRO A 110 -7.57 -11.09 10.59
C PRO A 110 -6.56 -11.08 11.74
N ASN A 111 -5.95 -9.91 11.95
CA ASN A 111 -4.92 -9.75 12.97
C ASN A 111 -4.90 -8.30 13.48
N ASP A 112 -3.92 -7.96 14.31
CA ASP A 112 -3.82 -6.65 14.93
C ASP A 112 -3.48 -5.54 13.92
N GLU A 113 -2.90 -5.89 12.78
CA GLU A 113 -2.53 -4.90 11.76
C GLU A 113 -3.65 -4.67 10.77
N VAL A 114 -4.34 -5.75 10.34
CA VAL A 114 -5.45 -5.69 9.39
C VAL A 114 -6.52 -6.66 9.87
N ASP A 115 -7.70 -6.15 10.15
CA ASP A 115 -8.81 -6.98 10.66
C ASP A 115 -9.91 -7.22 9.64
N GLU A 116 -9.92 -6.47 8.53
CA GLU A 116 -10.96 -6.61 7.49
C GLU A 116 -10.40 -6.28 6.13
N LEU A 117 -10.80 -7.05 5.12
CA LEU A 117 -10.56 -6.77 3.70
C LEU A 117 -11.89 -6.45 3.04
N ARG A 118 -11.86 -5.58 2.04
CA ARG A 118 -13.07 -5.28 1.29
C ARG A 118 -12.73 -5.00 -0.17
N TRP A 119 -13.38 -5.75 -1.06
CA TRP A 119 -13.34 -5.44 -2.49
C TRP A 119 -14.44 -4.44 -2.78
N VAL A 120 -14.08 -3.30 -3.35
CA VAL A 120 -15.03 -2.21 -3.60
C VAL A 120 -14.81 -1.63 -4.99
N THR A 121 -15.87 -1.05 -5.55
CA THR A 121 -15.74 -0.30 -6.80
C THR A 121 -14.85 0.91 -6.59
N LEU A 122 -14.32 1.49 -7.67
CA LEU A 122 -13.50 2.70 -7.55
C LEU A 122 -14.27 3.85 -6.90
N ALA A 123 -15.56 3.98 -7.23
CA ALA A 123 -16.40 5.02 -6.63
C ALA A 123 -16.56 4.81 -5.11
N ASP A 124 -16.78 3.57 -4.69
CA ASP A 124 -16.91 3.27 -3.26
C ASP A 124 -15.57 3.42 -2.55
N ALA A 125 -14.46 3.05 -3.19
CA ALA A 125 -13.14 3.26 -2.62
C ALA A 125 -12.87 4.74 -2.36
N ALA A 126 -13.27 5.61 -3.28
CA ALA A 126 -13.07 7.05 -3.11
C ALA A 126 -13.79 7.58 -1.87
N ARG A 127 -14.92 6.97 -1.49
CA ARG A 127 -15.66 7.36 -0.30
C ARG A 127 -15.14 6.69 0.97
N LEU A 128 -14.59 5.49 0.84
CA LEU A 128 -14.18 4.67 1.98
C LEU A 128 -12.76 4.98 2.46
N LEU A 129 -11.83 5.21 1.53
CA LEU A 129 -10.43 5.46 1.87
C LEU A 129 -10.31 6.68 2.77
N THR A 130 -9.54 6.55 3.84
CA THR A 130 -9.44 7.57 4.87
C THR A 130 -8.62 8.79 4.42
N TYR A 131 -7.60 8.57 3.59
CA TYR A 131 -6.63 9.64 3.26
C TYR A 131 -6.75 10.07 1.81
N ASP A 132 -6.73 11.38 1.58
CA ASP A 132 -6.78 11.94 0.23
C ASP A 132 -5.64 11.45 -0.66
N ARG A 133 -4.47 11.24 -0.09
CA ARG A 133 -3.32 10.72 -0.84
C ARG A 133 -3.60 9.33 -1.42
N ASP A 134 -4.37 8.52 -0.70
CA ASP A 134 -4.75 7.18 -1.19
C ASP A 134 -5.86 7.28 -2.23
N VAL A 135 -6.83 8.17 -2.02
CA VAL A 135 -7.89 8.42 -3.01
C VAL A 135 -7.28 8.82 -4.36
N ALA A 136 -6.25 9.66 -4.34
CA ALA A 136 -5.58 10.09 -5.58
C ALA A 136 -4.95 8.92 -6.34
N LEU A 137 -4.56 7.86 -5.66
CA LEU A 137 -3.98 6.67 -6.31
C LEU A 137 -5.00 5.92 -7.17
N LEU A 138 -6.29 6.13 -6.97
CA LEU A 138 -7.32 5.46 -7.77
C LEU A 138 -7.22 5.77 -9.25
N ASP A 139 -6.65 6.91 -9.61
CA ASP A 139 -6.42 7.24 -11.03
C ASP A 139 -5.45 6.27 -11.70
N ARG A 140 -4.62 5.59 -10.92
CA ARG A 140 -3.64 4.64 -11.46
C ARG A 140 -4.23 3.27 -11.79
N VAL A 141 -5.43 2.97 -11.28
CA VAL A 141 -6.08 1.67 -11.48
C VAL A 141 -7.28 1.72 -12.42
N ARG A 142 -7.55 2.88 -12.98
CA ARG A 142 -8.65 3.07 -13.92
C ARG A 142 -8.47 2.32 -15.23
#